data_0e53a9400b82439b0c2987b28a4f49a2
#
_entry.id   0e53a9400b82439b0c2987b28a4f49a2
#
_cell.length_a   1.000
_cell.length_b   1.000
_cell.length_c   1.000
_cell.angle_alpha   90.00
_cell.angle_beta   90.00
_cell.angle_gamma   90.00
#
_symmetry.space_group_name_H-M   'P 1'
#
loop_
_entity.id
_entity.type
_entity.pdbx_description
1 polymer ?
#
loop_
_entity_poly.entity_id
_entity_poly.type
_entity_poly.pdbx_seq_one_letter_code
_entity_poly.pdbx_strand_id
1 'polypeptide(L)'
;MKIVLRVEGLRQNYGGVQALRGVSFELQAGECVALIGPNGAGKSTCFACLAGQQKALAGSLVWRGYDLQQSTVEMRTRLGVARTFQVAQVFEALTVLQNLQLVLQASRGVSMRDLLAECLLDEARHWLFQAGLSDLGEEMLRSPAARLSYGGKKRLELAMAMAGLPDASQGLMLLDEPAAGLAPEERTDMMERVKRMAHLGATVLYTEHNMDAVFGVADRVLVLIDGQLVAQGSPQEVAANQEVRERYLGQTFSLSKEPVRA
;
A
#
# COMPACT_ATOMS: atom_id res chain seq x y z
N MET A 1 -20.54 -3.41 -6.48
CA MET A 1 -19.58 -3.10 -5.39
C MET A 1 -19.64 -1.61 -5.09
N LYS A 2 -19.33 -1.18 -3.84
CA LYS A 2 -19.45 0.23 -3.43
C LYS A 2 -18.14 0.97 -3.72
N ILE A 3 -18.19 2.09 -4.46
CA ILE A 3 -17.04 2.99 -4.64
C ILE A 3 -16.74 3.63 -3.28
N VAL A 4 -15.47 3.55 -2.87
CA VAL A 4 -14.99 4.08 -1.57
C VAL A 4 -13.93 5.17 -1.75
N LEU A 5 -13.14 5.14 -2.83
CA LEU A 5 -12.25 6.23 -3.22
C LEU A 5 -12.64 6.75 -4.59
N ARG A 6 -12.73 8.07 -4.72
CA ARG A 6 -12.88 8.78 -5.99
C ARG A 6 -11.80 9.82 -6.14
N VAL A 7 -11.08 9.75 -7.23
CA VAL A 7 -10.04 10.69 -7.65
C VAL A 7 -10.49 11.31 -8.97
N GLU A 8 -10.59 12.63 -9.03
CA GLU A 8 -11.05 13.32 -10.25
C GLU A 8 -10.12 14.47 -10.59
N GLY A 9 -9.56 14.44 -11.80
CA GLY A 9 -8.76 15.51 -12.37
C GLY A 9 -7.52 15.87 -11.57
N LEU A 10 -6.90 14.91 -10.86
CA LEU A 10 -5.77 15.14 -9.97
C LEU A 10 -4.56 15.71 -10.72
N ARG A 11 -4.08 16.89 -10.32
CA ARG A 11 -2.93 17.58 -10.92
C ARG A 11 -1.89 17.91 -9.88
N GLN A 12 -0.61 17.74 -10.27
CA GLN A 12 0.53 18.14 -9.46
C GLN A 12 1.74 18.50 -10.32
N ASN A 13 2.40 19.59 -9.94
CA ASN A 13 3.59 20.08 -10.62
C ASN A 13 4.75 20.23 -9.64
N TYR A 14 5.96 20.02 -10.12
CA TYR A 14 7.21 20.33 -9.43
C TYR A 14 8.05 21.25 -10.31
N GLY A 15 8.05 22.55 -9.99
CA GLY A 15 8.63 23.56 -10.89
C GLY A 15 7.97 23.50 -12.28
N GLY A 16 8.75 23.29 -13.33
CA GLY A 16 8.25 23.17 -14.70
C GLY A 16 7.73 21.78 -15.09
N VAL A 17 7.86 20.77 -14.22
CA VAL A 17 7.48 19.39 -14.54
C VAL A 17 6.06 19.10 -14.04
N GLN A 18 5.17 18.75 -14.97
CA GLN A 18 3.82 18.29 -14.66
C GLN A 18 3.85 16.80 -14.31
N ALA A 19 3.93 16.48 -13.01
CA ALA A 19 4.00 15.10 -12.54
C ALA A 19 2.64 14.37 -12.63
N LEU A 20 1.52 15.09 -12.46
CA LEU A 20 0.16 14.58 -12.68
C LEU A 20 -0.62 15.58 -13.55
N ARG A 21 -1.27 15.07 -14.61
CA ARG A 21 -1.92 15.87 -15.65
C ARG A 21 -3.44 15.66 -15.74
N GLY A 22 -4.09 15.50 -14.57
CA GLY A 22 -5.55 15.30 -14.52
C GLY A 22 -5.94 13.83 -14.40
N VAL A 23 -5.28 13.11 -13.50
CA VAL A 23 -5.53 11.69 -13.23
C VAL A 23 -6.90 11.51 -12.58
N SER A 24 -7.71 10.58 -13.12
CA SER A 24 -9.03 10.25 -12.59
C SER A 24 -9.22 8.75 -12.54
N PHE A 25 -9.62 8.23 -11.38
CA PHE A 25 -10.00 6.82 -11.18
C PHE A 25 -10.82 6.66 -9.90
N GLU A 26 -11.45 5.50 -9.76
CA GLU A 26 -12.20 5.12 -8.56
C GLU A 26 -11.68 3.79 -8.03
N LEU A 27 -11.79 3.55 -6.71
CA LEU A 27 -11.57 2.24 -6.10
C LEU A 27 -12.83 1.76 -5.40
N GLN A 28 -13.06 0.46 -5.47
CA GLN A 28 -14.18 -0.21 -4.82
C GLN A 28 -13.75 -0.80 -3.46
N ALA A 29 -14.70 -0.98 -2.56
CA ALA A 29 -14.42 -1.62 -1.26
C ALA A 29 -13.90 -3.05 -1.45
N GLY A 30 -12.80 -3.38 -0.79
CA GLY A 30 -12.17 -4.70 -0.87
C GLY A 30 -11.45 -4.99 -2.18
N GLU A 31 -11.23 -3.99 -3.03
CA GLU A 31 -10.53 -4.14 -4.30
C GLU A 31 -9.00 -4.06 -4.10
N CYS A 32 -8.25 -4.96 -4.74
CA CYS A 32 -6.80 -4.93 -4.81
C CYS A 32 -6.36 -4.39 -6.17
N VAL A 33 -5.87 -3.15 -6.21
CA VAL A 33 -5.57 -2.43 -7.46
C VAL A 33 -4.07 -2.13 -7.54
N ALA A 34 -3.47 -2.47 -8.68
CA ALA A 34 -2.10 -2.11 -8.99
C ALA A 34 -2.04 -0.79 -9.77
N LEU A 35 -1.16 0.14 -9.37
CA LEU A 35 -0.80 1.33 -10.14
C LEU A 35 0.59 1.12 -10.75
N ILE A 36 0.65 0.86 -12.04
CA ILE A 36 1.89 0.59 -12.77
C ILE A 36 2.24 1.70 -13.76
N GLY A 37 3.45 1.65 -14.30
CA GLY A 37 3.96 2.59 -15.30
C GLY A 37 5.46 2.79 -15.18
N PRO A 38 6.11 3.43 -16.15
CA PRO A 38 7.55 3.66 -16.15
C PRO A 38 8.00 4.54 -14.99
N ASN A 39 9.32 4.58 -14.76
CA ASN A 39 9.91 5.51 -13.80
C ASN A 39 9.61 6.95 -14.24
N GLY A 40 9.26 7.81 -13.27
CA GLY A 40 8.85 9.18 -13.56
C GLY A 40 7.41 9.36 -14.04
N ALA A 41 6.62 8.28 -14.19
CA ALA A 41 5.22 8.37 -14.62
C ALA A 41 4.29 9.15 -13.67
N GLY A 42 4.71 9.40 -12.43
CA GLY A 42 3.91 10.12 -11.42
C GLY A 42 3.30 9.24 -10.32
N LYS A 43 3.62 7.93 -10.29
CA LYS A 43 3.05 6.97 -9.31
C LYS A 43 3.26 7.43 -7.85
N SER A 44 4.50 7.71 -7.46
CA SER A 44 4.84 8.16 -6.09
C SER A 44 4.21 9.53 -5.76
N THR A 45 4.05 10.40 -6.76
CA THR A 45 3.34 11.68 -6.61
C THR A 45 1.85 11.45 -6.35
N CYS A 46 1.22 10.51 -7.08
CA CYS A 46 -0.17 10.11 -6.84
C CYS A 46 -0.34 9.59 -5.41
N PHE A 47 0.53 8.69 -4.97
CA PHE A 47 0.54 8.17 -3.59
C PHE A 47 0.72 9.27 -2.55
N ALA A 48 1.67 10.21 -2.77
CA ALA A 48 1.90 11.34 -1.87
C ALA A 48 0.67 12.24 -1.75
N CYS A 49 -0.05 12.48 -2.86
CA CYS A 49 -1.31 13.22 -2.84
C CYS A 49 -2.42 12.47 -2.10
N LEU A 50 -2.57 11.16 -2.32
CA LEU A 50 -3.56 10.33 -1.63
C LEU A 50 -3.28 10.22 -0.12
N ALA A 51 -2.01 10.08 0.27
CA ALA A 51 -1.60 9.99 1.68
C ALA A 51 -1.60 11.35 2.42
N GLY A 52 -1.71 12.47 1.69
CA GLY A 52 -1.68 13.82 2.29
C GLY A 52 -0.28 14.39 2.56
N GLN A 53 0.75 13.71 2.11
CA GLN A 53 2.14 14.20 2.20
C GLN A 53 2.40 15.34 1.21
N GLN A 54 1.63 15.36 0.12
CA GLN A 54 1.65 16.40 -0.88
C GLN A 54 0.22 16.90 -1.11
N LYS A 55 0.02 18.22 -1.02
CA LYS A 55 -1.26 18.82 -1.41
C LYS A 55 -1.33 18.87 -2.94
N ALA A 56 -2.40 18.32 -3.51
CA ALA A 56 -2.63 18.41 -4.94
C ALA A 56 -2.87 19.86 -5.39
N LEU A 57 -2.36 20.21 -6.57
CA LEU A 57 -2.54 21.53 -7.17
C LEU A 57 -3.99 21.74 -7.60
N ALA A 58 -4.63 20.72 -8.13
CA ALA A 58 -6.03 20.72 -8.55
C ALA A 58 -6.61 19.30 -8.58
N GLY A 59 -7.93 19.21 -8.71
CA GLY A 59 -8.69 17.96 -8.74
C GLY A 59 -9.45 17.73 -7.45
N SER A 60 -10.09 16.59 -7.29
CA SER A 60 -10.79 16.19 -6.06
C SER A 60 -10.34 14.81 -5.59
N LEU A 61 -10.33 14.61 -4.27
CA LEU A 61 -9.97 13.36 -3.61
C LEU A 61 -11.03 13.07 -2.55
N VAL A 62 -11.88 12.08 -2.77
CA VAL A 62 -12.96 11.73 -1.83
C VAL A 62 -12.81 10.29 -1.38
N TRP A 63 -12.63 10.09 -0.08
CA TRP A 63 -12.57 8.78 0.58
C TRP A 63 -13.79 8.59 1.46
N ARG A 64 -14.65 7.60 1.15
CA ARG A 64 -15.88 7.27 1.89
C ARG A 64 -16.78 8.49 2.19
N GLY A 65 -16.81 9.46 1.25
CA GLY A 65 -17.57 10.69 1.37
C GLY A 65 -16.83 11.85 2.07
N TYR A 66 -15.63 11.61 2.57
CA TYR A 66 -14.77 12.67 3.15
C TYR A 66 -13.85 13.27 2.10
N ASP A 67 -13.84 14.60 2.01
CA ASP A 67 -12.86 15.32 1.18
C ASP A 67 -11.46 15.23 1.82
N LEU A 68 -10.53 14.63 1.10
CA LEU A 68 -9.16 14.49 1.56
C LEU A 68 -8.27 15.70 1.24
N GLN A 69 -8.69 16.62 0.36
CA GLN A 69 -7.86 17.75 -0.07
C GLN A 69 -7.44 18.68 1.06
N GLN A 70 -8.29 18.84 2.06
CA GLN A 70 -8.06 19.70 3.23
C GLN A 70 -7.59 18.92 4.46
N SER A 71 -7.45 17.59 4.34
CA SER A 71 -7.10 16.72 5.46
C SER A 71 -5.58 16.59 5.61
N THR A 72 -5.08 16.68 6.85
CA THR A 72 -3.68 16.36 7.18
C THR A 72 -3.43 14.84 7.12
N VAL A 73 -2.16 14.43 7.17
CA VAL A 73 -1.79 13.01 7.22
C VAL A 73 -2.45 12.31 8.41
N GLU A 74 -2.41 12.93 9.61
CA GLU A 74 -3.03 12.39 10.83
C GLU A 74 -4.55 12.26 10.69
N MET A 75 -5.22 13.23 10.07
CA MET A 75 -6.66 13.14 9.81
C MET A 75 -6.96 12.00 8.86
N ARG A 76 -6.17 11.82 7.80
CA ARG A 76 -6.34 10.70 6.85
C ARG A 76 -6.14 9.34 7.51
N THR A 77 -5.15 9.22 8.40
CA THR A 77 -4.96 7.98 9.18
C THR A 77 -6.21 7.69 10.04
N ARG A 78 -6.76 8.71 10.72
CA ARG A 78 -8.02 8.57 11.48
C ARG A 78 -9.23 8.24 10.60
N LEU A 79 -9.22 8.64 9.34
CA LEU A 79 -10.23 8.29 8.33
C LEU A 79 -9.99 6.91 7.69
N GLY A 80 -8.96 6.21 8.12
CA GLY A 80 -8.66 4.85 7.65
C GLY A 80 -7.76 4.80 6.44
N VAL A 81 -6.88 5.79 6.19
CA VAL A 81 -5.88 5.77 5.11
C VAL A 81 -4.50 5.53 5.71
N ALA A 82 -3.84 4.44 5.31
CA ALA A 82 -2.46 4.13 5.67
C ALA A 82 -1.55 4.06 4.44
N ARG A 83 -0.26 4.32 4.62
CA ARG A 83 0.76 4.21 3.59
C ARG A 83 1.99 3.49 4.11
N THR A 84 2.55 2.58 3.30
CA THR A 84 3.92 2.08 3.44
C THR A 84 4.86 2.81 2.47
N PHE A 85 6.16 2.59 2.63
CA PHE A 85 7.18 3.26 1.84
C PHE A 85 8.06 2.23 1.11
N GLN A 86 8.73 2.68 0.06
CA GLN A 86 9.65 1.84 -0.70
C GLN A 86 10.76 1.27 0.19
N VAL A 87 11.32 2.09 1.08
CA VAL A 87 12.22 1.64 2.14
C VAL A 87 11.43 1.48 3.43
N ALA A 88 11.48 0.29 4.03
CA ALA A 88 10.72 -0.02 5.24
C ALA A 88 10.97 0.97 6.37
N GLN A 89 9.90 1.58 6.87
CA GLN A 89 9.94 2.55 7.96
C GLN A 89 9.58 1.87 9.28
N VAL A 90 10.61 1.43 10.00
CA VAL A 90 10.46 0.81 11.32
C VAL A 90 11.36 1.52 12.34
N PHE A 91 10.99 1.49 13.60
CA PHE A 91 11.81 2.01 14.69
C PHE A 91 12.87 0.96 15.07
N GLU A 92 14.02 1.02 14.43
CA GLU A 92 15.06 -0.02 14.53
C GLU A 92 15.57 -0.26 15.96
N ALA A 93 15.61 0.78 16.79
CA ALA A 93 16.04 0.70 18.19
C ALA A 93 14.98 0.08 19.12
N LEU A 94 13.71 0.09 18.71
CA LEU A 94 12.62 -0.56 19.45
C LEU A 94 12.56 -2.05 19.11
N THR A 95 12.02 -2.85 20.03
CA THR A 95 11.76 -4.26 19.73
C THR A 95 10.67 -4.41 18.69
N VAL A 96 10.56 -5.60 18.08
CA VAL A 96 9.50 -5.91 17.10
C VAL A 96 8.12 -5.66 17.73
N LEU A 97 7.88 -6.14 18.95
CA LEU A 97 6.62 -5.89 19.68
C LEU A 97 6.41 -4.40 19.99
N GLN A 98 7.44 -3.70 20.41
CA GLN A 98 7.35 -2.27 20.74
C GLN A 98 6.98 -1.40 19.55
N ASN A 99 7.43 -1.77 18.33
CA ASN A 99 7.01 -1.10 17.11
C ASN A 99 5.47 -1.14 16.95
N LEU A 100 4.85 -2.30 17.15
CA LEU A 100 3.40 -2.46 17.08
C LEU A 100 2.68 -1.76 18.22
N GLN A 101 3.17 -1.93 19.46
CA GLN A 101 2.58 -1.30 20.63
C GLN A 101 2.54 0.22 20.49
N LEU A 102 3.60 0.83 19.98
CA LEU A 102 3.67 2.28 19.75
C LEU A 102 2.58 2.76 18.77
N VAL A 103 2.40 2.04 17.66
CA VAL A 103 1.38 2.37 16.67
C VAL A 103 -0.03 2.16 17.24
N LEU A 104 -0.26 1.06 17.96
CA LEU A 104 -1.53 0.77 18.60
C LEU A 104 -1.90 1.82 19.65
N GLN A 105 -0.94 2.24 20.49
CA GLN A 105 -1.16 3.33 21.44
C GLN A 105 -1.59 4.62 20.74
N ALA A 106 -0.89 5.00 19.68
CA ALA A 106 -1.21 6.21 18.92
C ALA A 106 -2.60 6.12 18.28
N SER A 107 -2.96 4.97 17.71
CA SER A 107 -4.26 4.78 17.02
C SER A 107 -5.45 4.63 17.99
N ARG A 108 -5.23 4.06 19.17
CA ARG A 108 -6.27 3.87 20.21
C ARG A 108 -6.38 5.03 21.19
N GLY A 109 -5.51 6.06 21.08
CA GLY A 109 -5.50 7.20 21.99
C GLY A 109 -5.10 6.85 23.43
N VAL A 110 -4.35 5.75 23.61
CA VAL A 110 -3.82 5.35 24.93
C VAL A 110 -2.70 6.30 25.32
N SER A 111 -2.68 6.70 26.61
CA SER A 111 -1.69 7.66 27.12
C SER A 111 -0.25 7.17 26.91
N MET A 112 0.61 8.05 26.42
CA MET A 112 2.06 7.78 26.30
C MET A 112 2.75 7.53 27.64
N ARG A 113 2.07 7.80 28.77
CA ARG A 113 2.58 7.47 30.11
C ARG A 113 2.47 5.98 30.42
N ASP A 114 1.53 5.29 29.80
CA ASP A 114 1.35 3.84 29.88
C ASP A 114 2.14 3.16 28.74
N LEU A 115 3.33 3.68 28.47
CA LEU A 115 4.23 3.20 27.42
C LEU A 115 4.34 1.68 27.48
N LEU A 116 3.93 1.05 26.39
CA LEU A 116 4.06 -0.38 26.18
C LEU A 116 3.15 -1.23 27.09
N ALA A 117 1.94 -0.73 27.31
CA ALA A 117 0.92 -1.42 28.10
C ALA A 117 0.80 -2.89 27.68
N GLU A 118 0.88 -3.79 28.64
CA GLU A 118 0.71 -5.25 28.42
C GLU A 118 -0.62 -5.56 27.74
N CYS A 119 -1.65 -4.73 27.94
CA CYS A 119 -2.97 -4.87 27.31
C CYS A 119 -2.94 -4.80 25.77
N LEU A 120 -1.88 -4.25 25.14
CA LEU A 120 -1.74 -4.19 23.68
C LEU A 120 -0.89 -5.34 23.11
N LEU A 121 -0.36 -6.23 23.93
CA LEU A 121 0.51 -7.32 23.48
C LEU A 121 -0.24 -8.32 22.60
N ASP A 122 -1.44 -8.69 22.95
CA ASP A 122 -2.23 -9.66 22.19
C ASP A 122 -2.64 -9.07 20.84
N GLU A 123 -3.03 -7.79 20.80
CA GLU A 123 -3.33 -7.10 19.54
C GLU A 123 -2.07 -6.94 18.68
N ALA A 124 -0.92 -6.61 19.28
CA ALA A 124 0.36 -6.56 18.57
C ALA A 124 0.73 -7.92 17.95
N ARG A 125 0.57 -9.01 18.70
CA ARG A 125 0.80 -10.38 18.19
C ARG A 125 -0.15 -10.75 17.07
N HIS A 126 -1.42 -10.34 17.17
CA HIS A 126 -2.38 -10.54 16.10
C HIS A 126 -1.90 -9.91 14.77
N TRP A 127 -1.45 -8.66 14.80
CA TRP A 127 -0.98 -7.99 13.60
C TRP A 127 0.34 -8.58 13.06
N LEU A 128 1.25 -9.03 13.93
CA LEU A 128 2.45 -9.78 13.53
C LEU A 128 2.08 -11.09 12.82
N PHE A 129 1.09 -11.81 13.33
CA PHE A 129 0.57 -13.01 12.68
C PHE A 129 0.02 -12.71 11.29
N GLN A 130 -0.82 -11.68 11.14
CA GLN A 130 -1.37 -11.27 9.85
C GLN A 130 -0.27 -10.90 8.84
N ALA A 131 0.80 -10.29 9.28
CA ALA A 131 1.95 -9.91 8.44
C ALA A 131 2.96 -11.07 8.20
N GLY A 132 2.73 -12.27 8.77
CA GLY A 132 3.60 -13.44 8.59
C GLY A 132 4.89 -13.38 9.40
N LEU A 133 4.81 -12.82 10.58
CA LEU A 133 5.89 -12.79 11.56
C LEU A 133 5.58 -13.67 12.78
N SER A 134 4.63 -14.61 12.64
CA SER A 134 4.23 -15.56 13.70
C SER A 134 5.34 -16.52 14.10
N ASP A 135 6.20 -16.87 13.14
CA ASP A 135 7.26 -17.87 13.35
C ASP A 135 8.50 -17.29 14.05
N LEU A 136 8.50 -15.98 14.28
CA LEU A 136 9.52 -15.36 15.10
C LEU A 136 9.32 -15.80 16.55
N GLY A 137 10.34 -16.51 17.11
CA GLY A 137 10.32 -16.87 18.52
C GLY A 137 10.29 -15.64 19.45
N GLU A 138 9.86 -15.85 20.70
CA GLU A 138 9.77 -14.78 21.71
C GLU A 138 11.03 -13.94 21.84
N GLU A 139 12.20 -14.56 21.73
CA GLU A 139 13.48 -13.85 21.78
C GLU A 139 13.59 -12.80 20.67
N MET A 140 13.19 -13.15 19.43
CA MET A 140 13.24 -12.22 18.30
C MET A 140 12.19 -11.13 18.44
N LEU A 141 10.97 -11.45 18.88
CA LEU A 141 9.90 -10.47 19.11
C LEU A 141 10.30 -9.40 20.15
N ARG A 142 11.12 -9.80 21.13
CA ARG A 142 11.68 -8.91 22.17
C ARG A 142 13.05 -8.32 21.82
N SER A 143 13.60 -8.65 20.64
CA SER A 143 14.84 -8.06 20.12
C SER A 143 14.58 -6.80 19.32
N PRO A 144 15.56 -5.87 19.23
CA PRO A 144 15.46 -4.70 18.37
C PRO A 144 15.12 -5.06 16.93
N ALA A 145 14.21 -4.29 16.30
CA ALA A 145 13.81 -4.52 14.92
C ALA A 145 14.97 -4.39 13.92
N ALA A 146 16.07 -3.73 14.31
CA ALA A 146 17.31 -3.72 13.53
C ALA A 146 17.84 -5.13 13.20
N ARG A 147 17.54 -6.14 14.02
CA ARG A 147 17.97 -7.55 13.83
C ARG A 147 17.15 -8.30 12.78
N LEU A 148 16.00 -7.78 12.37
CA LEU A 148 15.20 -8.39 11.33
C LEU A 148 15.91 -8.33 9.97
N SER A 149 15.69 -9.36 9.13
CA SER A 149 16.02 -9.30 7.71
C SER A 149 15.26 -8.15 7.04
N TYR A 150 15.68 -7.78 5.84
CA TYR A 150 14.96 -6.75 5.07
C TYR A 150 13.50 -7.13 4.84
N GLY A 151 13.21 -8.38 4.48
CA GLY A 151 11.84 -8.90 4.34
C GLY A 151 11.07 -8.88 5.66
N GLY A 152 11.73 -9.19 6.78
CA GLY A 152 11.14 -9.05 8.11
C GLY A 152 10.75 -7.61 8.45
N LYS A 153 11.60 -6.63 8.10
CA LYS A 153 11.29 -5.19 8.29
C LYS A 153 10.11 -4.75 7.41
N LYS A 154 10.04 -5.22 6.16
CA LYS A 154 8.88 -4.95 5.27
C LYS A 154 7.57 -5.51 5.83
N ARG A 155 7.60 -6.74 6.36
CA ARG A 155 6.43 -7.35 7.02
C ARG A 155 6.05 -6.62 8.31
N LEU A 156 7.03 -6.16 9.09
CA LEU A 156 6.77 -5.35 10.29
C LEU A 156 6.12 -4.00 9.92
N GLU A 157 6.61 -3.31 8.90
CA GLU A 157 6.01 -2.08 8.39
C GLU A 157 4.55 -2.30 7.95
N LEU A 158 4.27 -3.41 7.23
CA LEU A 158 2.92 -3.79 6.83
C LEU A 158 2.01 -4.00 8.06
N ALA A 159 2.50 -4.73 9.07
CA ALA A 159 1.79 -4.93 10.33
C ALA A 159 1.48 -3.60 11.03
N MET A 160 2.46 -2.68 11.11
CA MET A 160 2.29 -1.36 11.69
C MET A 160 1.25 -0.52 10.92
N ALA A 161 1.27 -0.56 9.59
CA ALA A 161 0.29 0.14 8.76
C ALA A 161 -1.14 -0.36 9.01
N MET A 162 -1.34 -1.67 9.12
CA MET A 162 -2.64 -2.28 9.46
C MET A 162 -3.08 -1.92 10.88
N ALA A 163 -2.20 -2.07 11.86
CA ALA A 163 -2.47 -1.79 13.28
C ALA A 163 -2.82 -0.31 13.53
N GLY A 164 -2.26 0.59 12.73
CA GLY A 164 -2.53 2.03 12.82
C GLY A 164 -3.90 2.46 12.35
N LEU A 165 -4.63 1.61 11.64
CA LEU A 165 -5.97 1.93 11.14
C LEU A 165 -7.04 1.74 12.23
N PRO A 166 -8.08 2.60 12.27
CA PRO A 166 -9.23 2.41 13.16
C PRO A 166 -9.96 1.09 12.91
N ASP A 167 -10.10 0.71 11.65
CA ASP A 167 -10.65 -0.56 11.18
C ASP A 167 -9.91 -0.95 9.88
N ALA A 168 -8.99 -1.92 10.00
CA ALA A 168 -8.19 -2.36 8.86
C ALA A 168 -9.03 -3.02 7.77
N SER A 169 -10.16 -3.65 8.12
CA SER A 169 -11.08 -4.27 7.15
C SER A 169 -11.82 -3.25 6.28
N GLN A 170 -11.80 -1.98 6.66
CA GLN A 170 -12.43 -0.89 5.92
C GLN A 170 -11.42 0.19 5.47
N GLY A 171 -10.14 -0.03 5.70
CA GLY A 171 -9.08 0.92 5.40
C GLY A 171 -8.73 1.01 3.92
N LEU A 172 -8.04 2.10 3.57
CA LEU A 172 -7.29 2.27 2.33
C LEU A 172 -5.81 2.06 2.63
N MET A 173 -5.23 1.03 2.03
CA MET A 173 -3.81 0.73 2.12
C MET A 173 -3.11 1.19 0.85
N LEU A 174 -2.20 2.14 0.98
CA LEU A 174 -1.34 2.64 -0.09
C LEU A 174 0.05 2.00 0.06
N LEU A 175 0.35 0.97 -0.73
CA LEU A 175 1.57 0.17 -0.59
C LEU A 175 2.56 0.52 -1.71
N ASP A 176 3.67 1.19 -1.36
CA ASP A 176 4.68 1.63 -2.32
C ASP A 176 5.77 0.56 -2.46
N GLU A 177 5.71 -0.21 -3.54
CA GLU A 177 6.62 -1.33 -3.85
C GLU A 177 6.80 -2.31 -2.65
N PRO A 178 5.71 -2.93 -2.15
CA PRO A 178 5.77 -3.73 -0.93
C PRO A 178 6.72 -4.94 -1.05
N ALA A 179 6.94 -5.46 -2.24
CA ALA A 179 7.78 -6.63 -2.49
C ALA A 179 9.14 -6.30 -3.12
N ALA A 180 9.49 -5.01 -3.27
CA ALA A 180 10.79 -4.60 -3.83
C ALA A 180 11.95 -5.09 -2.95
N GLY A 181 13.00 -5.63 -3.58
CA GLY A 181 14.20 -6.11 -2.90
C GLY A 181 14.06 -7.45 -2.19
N LEU A 182 12.89 -8.10 -2.26
CA LEU A 182 12.64 -9.43 -1.68
C LEU A 182 13.08 -10.55 -2.63
N ALA A 183 13.51 -11.68 -2.05
CA ALA A 183 13.73 -12.92 -2.79
C ALA A 183 12.40 -13.40 -3.42
N PRO A 184 12.42 -14.21 -4.49
CA PRO A 184 11.20 -14.62 -5.22
C PRO A 184 10.12 -15.22 -4.32
N GLU A 185 10.49 -16.12 -3.40
CA GLU A 185 9.55 -16.76 -2.46
C GLU A 185 8.97 -15.75 -1.46
N GLU A 186 9.81 -14.89 -0.88
CA GLU A 186 9.37 -13.83 0.04
C GLU A 186 8.45 -12.82 -0.66
N ARG A 187 8.70 -12.53 -1.95
CA ARG A 187 7.86 -11.66 -2.77
C ARG A 187 6.47 -12.26 -2.95
N THR A 188 6.40 -13.54 -3.32
CA THR A 188 5.13 -14.26 -3.47
C THR A 188 4.33 -14.22 -2.18
N ASP A 189 4.94 -14.60 -1.05
CA ASP A 189 4.30 -14.57 0.26
C ASP A 189 3.81 -13.14 0.64
N MET A 190 4.62 -12.10 0.39
CA MET A 190 4.22 -10.72 0.64
C MET A 190 3.00 -10.33 -0.19
N MET A 191 2.98 -10.66 -1.47
CA MET A 191 1.89 -10.29 -2.37
C MET A 191 0.61 -11.08 -2.08
N GLU A 192 0.70 -12.35 -1.65
CA GLU A 192 -0.44 -13.11 -1.14
C GLU A 192 -1.06 -12.47 0.11
N ARG A 193 -0.22 -11.92 1.01
CA ARG A 193 -0.72 -11.16 2.18
C ARG A 193 -1.43 -9.89 1.77
N VAL A 194 -0.88 -9.16 0.80
CA VAL A 194 -1.54 -7.98 0.21
C VAL A 194 -2.92 -8.36 -0.35
N LYS A 195 -3.02 -9.47 -1.09
CA LYS A 195 -4.30 -9.97 -1.61
C LYS A 195 -5.27 -10.37 -0.51
N ARG A 196 -4.76 -11.06 0.52
CA ARG A 196 -5.58 -11.48 1.68
C ARG A 196 -6.17 -10.28 2.42
N MET A 197 -5.43 -9.18 2.56
CA MET A 197 -5.95 -7.94 3.17
C MET A 197 -7.17 -7.41 2.40
N ALA A 198 -7.11 -7.42 1.07
CA ALA A 198 -8.24 -7.02 0.24
C ALA A 198 -9.46 -7.96 0.43
N HIS A 199 -9.24 -9.27 0.47
CA HIS A 199 -10.29 -10.24 0.76
C HIS A 199 -10.92 -10.08 2.16
N LEU A 200 -10.16 -9.55 3.13
CA LEU A 200 -10.67 -9.21 4.47
C LEU A 200 -11.39 -7.85 4.51
N GLY A 201 -11.52 -7.17 3.36
CA GLY A 201 -12.32 -5.96 3.19
C GLY A 201 -11.52 -4.66 3.05
N ALA A 202 -10.20 -4.66 3.26
CA ALA A 202 -9.35 -3.51 3.00
C ALA A 202 -9.36 -3.14 1.50
N THR A 203 -9.35 -1.86 1.17
CA THR A 203 -9.11 -1.41 -0.21
C THR A 203 -7.62 -1.19 -0.36
N VAL A 204 -7.00 -1.85 -1.32
CA VAL A 204 -5.55 -1.80 -1.52
C VAL A 204 -5.22 -1.15 -2.85
N LEU A 205 -4.39 -0.11 -2.82
CA LEU A 205 -3.73 0.44 -3.99
C LEU A 205 -2.23 0.26 -3.80
N TYR A 206 -1.55 -0.43 -4.72
CA TYR A 206 -0.12 -0.69 -4.60
C TYR A 206 0.63 -0.40 -5.89
N THR A 207 1.91 -0.07 -5.77
CA THR A 207 2.84 0.03 -6.90
C THR A 207 3.77 -1.19 -6.90
N GLU A 208 4.12 -1.67 -8.08
CA GLU A 208 5.12 -2.73 -8.27
C GLU A 208 5.74 -2.64 -9.66
N HIS A 209 6.98 -3.15 -9.79
CA HIS A 209 7.70 -3.26 -11.06
C HIS A 209 7.77 -4.69 -11.59
N ASN A 210 7.56 -5.69 -10.72
CA ASN A 210 7.52 -7.08 -11.13
C ASN A 210 6.12 -7.42 -11.67
N MET A 211 6.03 -7.69 -12.95
CA MET A 211 4.74 -7.94 -13.60
C MET A 211 4.06 -9.21 -13.13
N ASP A 212 4.79 -10.26 -12.77
CA ASP A 212 4.20 -11.49 -12.22
C ASP A 212 3.51 -11.19 -10.87
N ALA A 213 4.14 -10.35 -10.02
CA ALA A 213 3.54 -9.89 -8.77
C ALA A 213 2.29 -9.01 -9.00
N VAL A 214 2.30 -8.18 -10.07
CA VAL A 214 1.15 -7.34 -10.43
C VAL A 214 -0.01 -8.21 -10.93
N PHE A 215 0.24 -9.01 -11.97
CA PHE A 215 -0.83 -9.73 -12.68
C PHE A 215 -1.34 -10.95 -11.90
N GLY A 216 -0.56 -11.49 -10.97
CA GLY A 216 -0.96 -12.60 -10.10
C GLY A 216 -1.88 -12.18 -8.94
N VAL A 217 -1.88 -10.89 -8.56
CA VAL A 217 -2.53 -10.43 -7.32
C VAL A 217 -3.62 -9.37 -7.56
N ALA A 218 -3.43 -8.47 -8.54
CA ALA A 218 -4.37 -7.38 -8.79
C ALA A 218 -5.73 -7.89 -9.32
N ASP A 219 -6.81 -7.31 -8.80
CA ASP A 219 -8.14 -7.43 -9.41
C ASP A 219 -8.26 -6.52 -10.62
N ARG A 220 -7.62 -5.34 -10.54
CA ARG A 220 -7.58 -4.34 -11.59
C ARG A 220 -6.23 -3.63 -11.61
N VAL A 221 -5.82 -3.20 -12.78
CA VAL A 221 -4.57 -2.48 -13.02
C VAL A 221 -4.87 -1.11 -13.60
N LEU A 222 -4.20 -0.09 -13.05
CA LEU A 222 -4.18 1.29 -13.55
C LEU A 222 -2.80 1.54 -14.16
N VAL A 223 -2.73 2.04 -15.39
CA VAL A 223 -1.45 2.33 -16.07
C VAL A 223 -1.27 3.83 -16.18
N LEU A 224 -0.26 4.34 -15.49
CA LEU A 224 0.12 5.74 -15.49
C LEU A 224 1.36 5.94 -16.38
N ILE A 225 1.27 6.82 -17.38
CA ILE A 225 2.38 7.21 -18.25
C ILE A 225 2.36 8.73 -18.41
N ASP A 226 3.52 9.37 -18.23
CA ASP A 226 3.68 10.84 -18.37
C ASP A 226 2.64 11.66 -17.58
N GLY A 227 2.29 11.20 -16.37
CA GLY A 227 1.33 11.86 -15.50
C GLY A 227 -0.14 11.68 -15.90
N GLN A 228 -0.45 10.79 -16.82
CA GLN A 228 -1.80 10.51 -17.30
C GLN A 228 -2.16 9.03 -17.16
N LEU A 229 -3.41 8.75 -16.81
CA LEU A 229 -3.94 7.38 -16.83
C LEU A 229 -4.28 7.00 -18.28
N VAL A 230 -3.47 6.10 -18.85
CA VAL A 230 -3.62 5.68 -20.27
C VAL A 230 -4.45 4.43 -20.44
N ALA A 231 -4.51 3.57 -19.43
CA ALA A 231 -5.34 2.37 -19.44
C ALA A 231 -5.75 1.99 -18.01
N GLN A 232 -6.90 1.33 -17.88
CA GLN A 232 -7.35 0.65 -16.69
C GLN A 232 -8.24 -0.54 -17.07
N GLY A 233 -8.15 -1.61 -16.32
CA GLY A 233 -8.93 -2.83 -16.55
C GLY A 233 -8.37 -4.01 -15.78
N SER A 234 -8.90 -5.21 -16.05
CA SER A 234 -8.35 -6.46 -15.56
C SER A 234 -6.88 -6.62 -16.02
N PRO A 235 -6.07 -7.43 -15.32
CA PRO A 235 -4.71 -7.75 -15.75
C PRO A 235 -4.63 -8.18 -17.22
N GLN A 236 -5.58 -8.98 -17.69
CA GLN A 236 -5.65 -9.48 -19.07
C GLN A 236 -5.93 -8.36 -20.08
N GLU A 237 -6.89 -7.47 -19.78
CA GLU A 237 -7.23 -6.35 -20.64
C GLU A 237 -6.05 -5.38 -20.78
N VAL A 238 -5.38 -5.07 -19.67
CA VAL A 238 -4.21 -4.18 -19.67
C VAL A 238 -3.03 -4.80 -20.41
N ALA A 239 -2.75 -6.09 -20.23
CA ALA A 239 -1.71 -6.80 -20.96
C ALA A 239 -1.96 -6.90 -22.48
N ALA A 240 -3.22 -6.88 -22.89
CA ALA A 240 -3.63 -6.89 -24.30
C ALA A 240 -3.67 -5.48 -24.92
N ASN A 241 -3.63 -4.41 -24.11
CA ASN A 241 -3.73 -3.04 -24.59
C ASN A 241 -2.50 -2.65 -25.42
N GLN A 242 -2.72 -2.23 -26.66
CA GLN A 242 -1.63 -1.92 -27.61
C GLN A 242 -0.75 -0.76 -27.12
N GLU A 243 -1.34 0.34 -26.63
CA GLU A 243 -0.58 1.50 -26.15
C GLU A 243 0.28 1.14 -24.94
N VAL A 244 -0.24 0.33 -24.01
CA VAL A 244 0.52 -0.15 -22.84
C VAL A 244 1.68 -1.05 -23.25
N ARG A 245 1.50 -1.92 -24.22
CA ARG A 245 2.57 -2.77 -24.77
C ARG A 245 3.65 -1.96 -25.46
N GLU A 246 3.29 -1.00 -26.27
CA GLU A 246 4.25 -0.18 -27.02
C GLU A 246 5.05 0.75 -26.09
N ARG A 247 4.41 1.33 -25.07
CA ARG A 247 5.02 2.38 -24.23
C ARG A 247 5.62 1.88 -22.92
N TYR A 248 5.25 0.66 -22.45
CA TYR A 248 5.65 0.20 -21.13
C TYR A 248 6.03 -1.29 -21.05
N LEU A 249 5.16 -2.23 -21.44
CA LEU A 249 5.40 -3.68 -21.22
C LEU A 249 6.36 -4.28 -22.24
N GLY A 250 6.44 -3.74 -23.44
CA GLY A 250 7.15 -4.33 -24.57
C GLY A 250 6.25 -5.27 -25.40
N GLN A 251 6.57 -5.40 -26.70
CA GLN A 251 5.75 -6.17 -27.63
C GLN A 251 5.77 -7.70 -27.36
N THR A 252 6.85 -8.19 -26.77
CA THR A 252 7.04 -9.64 -26.46
C THR A 252 6.43 -10.04 -25.13
N PHE A 253 5.86 -9.10 -24.36
CA PHE A 253 5.27 -9.42 -23.06
C PHE A 253 4.08 -10.38 -23.23
N SER A 254 4.10 -11.49 -22.48
CA SER A 254 2.99 -12.43 -22.36
C SER A 254 2.78 -12.77 -20.90
N LEU A 255 1.51 -12.83 -20.47
CA LEU A 255 1.18 -13.32 -19.13
C LEU A 255 1.61 -14.80 -19.03
N SER A 256 2.42 -15.15 -18.04
CA SER A 256 2.66 -16.53 -17.68
C SER A 256 1.32 -17.19 -17.29
N LYS A 257 1.01 -18.33 -17.89
CA LYS A 257 -0.31 -19.00 -17.82
C LYS A 257 -0.57 -19.76 -16.51
N GLU A 258 0.04 -19.43 -15.41
CA GLU A 258 -0.28 -20.10 -14.13
C GLU A 258 -0.93 -19.10 -13.15
N PRO A 259 -2.25 -19.25 -12.89
CA PRO A 259 -2.81 -18.64 -11.69
C PRO A 259 -2.19 -19.34 -10.48
N VAL A 260 -1.70 -18.57 -9.52
CA VAL A 260 -1.34 -19.08 -8.20
C VAL A 260 -2.57 -19.81 -7.66
N ARG A 261 -2.47 -21.14 -7.49
CA ARG A 261 -3.55 -21.97 -6.96
C ARG A 261 -3.80 -21.56 -5.52
N ALA A 262 -5.08 -21.29 -5.24
CA ALA A 262 -5.62 -21.03 -3.92
C ALA A 262 -5.47 -22.22 -2.96
#